data_55736d94e0cb17b1ca9cfb15cf14bf65
#
_entry.id   55736d94e0cb17b1ca9cfb15cf14bf65
#
_cell.length_a   1.000
_cell.length_b   1.000
_cell.length_c   1.000
_cell.angle_alpha   90.00
_cell.angle_beta   90.00
_cell.angle_gamma   90.00
#
_symmetry.space_group_name_H-M   'P 1'
#
loop_
_entity.id
_entity.type
_entity.pdbx_description
1 polymer ?
#
loop_
_entity_poly.entity_id
_entity_poly.type
_entity_poly.pdbx_seq_one_letter_code
_entity_poly.pdbx_strand_id
1 'polypeptide(L)'
;MFVLAYLLGSISSAILVSRLFKLPDPRNSGSNNPGATNVYRLGGAFPACLVLVFDILKGTIPVWGAYFLEVEPLELGLVAVAACLGHMYPLFFSFKGGKAVATAFGSLLPIGLSLAGLLVCTWLVIVAITRYSSLAALVAVSLAPLYTWLIKPLYTLPVTFITLLIIFRHRTNIIR
;
A
#
# COMPACT_ATOMS: atom_id res chain seq x y z
N MET A 1 -16.25 9.53 4.77
CA MET A 1 -15.41 8.42 4.23
C MET A 1 -13.92 8.63 4.50
N PHE A 2 -13.35 9.84 4.29
CA PHE A 2 -11.90 10.08 4.44
C PHE A 2 -11.34 9.73 5.83
N VAL A 3 -11.99 10.20 6.89
CA VAL A 3 -11.58 9.89 8.28
C VAL A 3 -11.60 8.39 8.56
N LEU A 4 -12.66 7.70 8.12
CA LEU A 4 -12.77 6.24 8.29
C LEU A 4 -11.66 5.51 7.52
N ALA A 5 -11.39 5.91 6.28
CA ALA A 5 -10.32 5.33 5.47
C ALA A 5 -8.93 5.54 6.11
N TYR A 6 -8.67 6.74 6.63
CA TYR A 6 -7.44 7.02 7.36
C TYR A 6 -7.31 6.18 8.64
N LEU A 7 -8.38 6.05 9.42
CA LEU A 7 -8.37 5.25 10.66
C LEU A 7 -8.17 3.77 10.37
N LEU A 8 -8.85 3.20 9.35
CA LEU A 8 -8.62 1.82 8.91
C LEU A 8 -7.19 1.63 8.38
N GLY A 9 -6.70 2.56 7.56
CA GLY A 9 -5.31 2.59 7.11
C GLY A 9 -4.31 2.61 8.26
N SER A 10 -4.66 3.30 9.36
CA SER A 10 -3.82 3.45 10.56
C SER A 10 -3.67 2.17 11.40
N ILE A 11 -4.42 1.12 11.08
CA ILE A 11 -4.21 -0.21 11.70
C ILE A 11 -2.94 -0.83 11.11
N SER A 12 -1.88 -0.90 11.91
CA SER A 12 -0.60 -1.47 11.46
C SER A 12 -0.61 -2.99 11.59
N SER A 13 -1.00 -3.68 10.51
CA SER A 13 -1.01 -5.14 10.41
C SER A 13 0.36 -5.75 10.76
N ALA A 14 1.45 -5.16 10.27
CA ALA A 14 2.81 -5.64 10.53
C ALA A 14 3.17 -5.64 12.02
N ILE A 15 2.79 -4.60 12.77
CA ILE A 15 3.06 -4.53 14.21
C ILE A 15 2.16 -5.53 14.96
N LEU A 16 0.88 -5.59 14.62
CA LEU A 16 -0.08 -6.49 15.27
C LEU A 16 0.28 -7.96 15.04
N VAL A 17 0.55 -8.35 13.79
CA VAL A 17 0.97 -9.71 13.45
C VAL A 17 2.31 -10.04 14.10
N SER A 18 3.30 -9.14 14.08
CA SER A 18 4.58 -9.39 14.75
C SER A 18 4.39 -9.64 16.25
N ARG A 19 3.53 -8.88 16.92
CA ARG A 19 3.21 -9.13 18.36
C ARG A 19 2.52 -10.48 18.57
N LEU A 20 1.54 -10.83 17.72
CA LEU A 20 0.83 -12.11 17.80
C LEU A 20 1.78 -13.32 17.65
N PHE A 21 2.74 -13.23 16.75
CA PHE A 21 3.74 -14.28 16.51
C PHE A 21 5.02 -14.15 17.34
N LYS A 22 5.04 -13.23 18.33
CA LYS A 22 6.20 -12.98 19.21
C LYS A 22 7.48 -12.66 18.41
N LEU A 23 7.36 -11.99 17.27
CA LEU A 23 8.47 -11.52 16.45
C LEU A 23 8.97 -10.15 16.94
N PRO A 24 10.22 -9.79 16.64
CA PRO A 24 10.74 -8.46 16.90
C PRO A 24 9.88 -7.36 16.23
N ASP A 25 9.85 -6.16 16.85
CA ASP A 25 9.11 -5.02 16.27
C ASP A 25 9.72 -4.63 14.90
N PRO A 26 8.93 -4.69 13.80
CA PRO A 26 9.43 -4.45 12.46
C PRO A 26 9.86 -3.00 12.20
N ARG A 27 9.57 -2.09 13.13
CA ARG A 27 10.04 -0.70 13.07
C ARG A 27 11.50 -0.55 13.53
N ASN A 28 11.98 -1.49 14.32
CA ASN A 28 13.31 -1.47 14.94
C ASN A 28 14.19 -2.65 14.50
N SER A 29 13.70 -3.50 13.59
CA SER A 29 14.37 -4.73 13.19
C SER A 29 14.31 -4.93 11.68
N GLY A 30 15.31 -5.61 11.12
CA GLY A 30 15.43 -5.89 9.71
C GLY A 30 15.60 -4.62 8.87
N SER A 31 14.62 -4.28 8.01
CA SER A 31 14.67 -3.07 7.19
C SER A 31 14.11 -1.82 7.89
N ASN A 32 13.69 -1.94 9.14
CA ASN A 32 13.03 -0.90 9.94
C ASN A 32 11.74 -0.35 9.28
N ASN A 33 11.13 -1.13 8.40
CA ASN A 33 9.87 -0.77 7.72
C ASN A 33 8.77 -1.76 8.12
N PRO A 34 7.65 -1.34 8.72
CA PRO A 34 6.54 -2.22 9.10
C PRO A 34 5.70 -2.58 7.87
N GLY A 35 6.11 -3.63 7.15
CA GLY A 35 5.43 -4.16 5.97
C GLY A 35 5.76 -5.63 5.74
N ALA A 36 4.99 -6.31 4.87
CA ALA A 36 5.04 -7.75 4.62
C ALA A 36 6.46 -8.26 4.31
N THR A 37 7.23 -7.58 3.46
CA THR A 37 8.59 -8.00 3.09
C THR A 37 9.55 -8.02 4.30
N ASN A 38 9.40 -7.10 5.25
CA ASN A 38 10.21 -7.11 6.46
C ASN A 38 9.76 -8.20 7.42
N VAL A 39 8.45 -8.38 7.59
CA VAL A 39 7.90 -9.46 8.42
C VAL A 39 8.30 -10.84 7.87
N TYR A 40 8.39 -11.00 6.54
CA TYR A 40 8.93 -12.21 5.92
C TYR A 40 10.36 -12.52 6.39
N ARG A 41 11.21 -11.51 6.48
CA ARG A 41 12.60 -11.68 6.96
C ARG A 41 12.68 -12.01 8.45
N LEU A 42 11.73 -11.53 9.25
CA LEU A 42 11.71 -11.71 10.70
C LEU A 42 11.02 -13.00 11.15
N GLY A 43 9.99 -13.47 10.41
CA GLY A 43 9.12 -14.56 10.85
C GLY A 43 8.66 -15.52 9.75
N GLY A 44 9.19 -15.37 8.53
CA GLY A 44 8.85 -16.28 7.42
C GLY A 44 7.55 -15.96 6.69
N ALA A 45 7.11 -16.91 5.85
CA ALA A 45 6.06 -16.68 4.86
C ALA A 45 4.67 -16.46 5.47
N PHE A 46 4.29 -17.24 6.48
CA PHE A 46 2.92 -17.23 7.01
C PHE A 46 2.55 -15.88 7.66
N PRO A 47 3.32 -15.33 8.64
CA PRO A 47 3.02 -14.01 9.18
C PRO A 47 3.12 -12.90 8.12
N ALA A 48 4.04 -13.01 7.15
CA ALA A 48 4.14 -12.04 6.05
C ALA A 48 2.91 -12.05 5.14
N CYS A 49 2.35 -13.22 4.85
CA CYS A 49 1.12 -13.35 4.09
C CYS A 49 -0.07 -12.69 4.80
N LEU A 50 -0.21 -12.89 6.11
CA LEU A 50 -1.24 -12.20 6.90
C LEU A 50 -1.09 -10.68 6.82
N VAL A 51 0.13 -10.17 6.99
CA VAL A 51 0.39 -8.72 6.85
C VAL A 51 0.01 -8.22 5.46
N LEU A 52 0.40 -8.95 4.40
CA LEU A 52 0.07 -8.57 3.02
C LEU A 52 -1.43 -8.49 2.80
N VAL A 53 -2.17 -9.53 3.23
CA VAL A 53 -3.64 -9.59 3.09
C VAL A 53 -4.30 -8.44 3.83
N PHE A 54 -3.94 -8.20 5.10
CA PHE A 54 -4.53 -7.11 5.88
C PHE A 54 -4.15 -5.72 5.33
N ASP A 55 -2.93 -5.54 4.82
CA ASP A 55 -2.52 -4.27 4.21
C ASP A 55 -3.27 -4.01 2.88
N ILE A 56 -3.60 -5.04 2.11
CA ILE A 56 -4.46 -4.93 0.94
C ILE A 56 -5.89 -4.58 1.38
N LEU A 57 -6.46 -5.36 2.29
CA LEU A 57 -7.86 -5.21 2.73
C LEU A 57 -8.15 -3.83 3.32
N LYS A 58 -7.24 -3.27 4.12
CA LYS A 58 -7.45 -1.93 4.70
C LYS A 58 -7.42 -0.80 3.66
N GLY A 59 -6.88 -1.05 2.46
CA GLY A 59 -7.03 -0.18 1.29
C GLY A 59 -8.31 -0.45 0.53
N THR A 60 -8.63 -1.73 0.30
CA THR A 60 -9.78 -2.17 -0.49
C THR A 60 -11.12 -1.84 0.17
N ILE A 61 -11.26 -2.14 1.48
CA ILE A 61 -12.54 -2.02 2.19
C ILE A 61 -13.10 -0.60 2.18
N PRO A 62 -12.34 0.46 2.57
CA PRO A 62 -12.89 1.81 2.59
C PRO A 62 -13.19 2.35 1.19
N VAL A 63 -12.40 1.98 0.17
CA VAL A 63 -12.64 2.41 -1.21
C VAL A 63 -13.84 1.68 -1.81
N TRP A 64 -14.02 0.39 -1.53
CA TRP A 64 -15.21 -0.34 -1.93
C TRP A 64 -16.46 0.18 -1.24
N GLY A 65 -16.39 0.48 0.05
CA GLY A 65 -17.49 1.12 0.77
C GLY A 65 -17.90 2.45 0.14
N ALA A 66 -16.93 3.30 -0.21
CA ALA A 66 -17.20 4.55 -0.91
C ALA A 66 -17.77 4.34 -2.32
N TYR A 67 -17.29 3.33 -3.04
CA TYR A 67 -17.81 2.96 -4.37
C TYR A 67 -19.28 2.56 -4.32
N PHE A 68 -19.69 1.73 -3.36
CA PHE A 68 -21.10 1.33 -3.17
C PHE A 68 -22.01 2.47 -2.69
N LEU A 69 -21.43 3.53 -2.15
CA LEU A 69 -22.14 4.76 -1.78
C LEU A 69 -22.17 5.76 -2.94
N GLU A 70 -21.79 5.34 -4.14
CA GLU A 70 -21.79 6.14 -5.37
C GLU A 70 -21.01 7.46 -5.24
N VAL A 71 -19.92 7.44 -4.46
CA VAL A 71 -19.06 8.60 -4.29
C VAL A 71 -18.35 8.92 -5.61
N GLU A 72 -18.30 10.21 -5.96
CA GLU A 72 -17.69 10.71 -7.20
C GLU A 72 -16.23 10.22 -7.39
N PRO A 73 -15.78 10.01 -8.63
CA PRO A 73 -14.47 9.42 -8.93
C PRO A 73 -13.28 10.11 -8.26
N LEU A 74 -13.28 11.44 -8.22
CA LEU A 74 -12.22 12.21 -7.57
C LEU A 74 -12.19 11.94 -6.05
N GLU A 75 -13.35 12.00 -5.41
CA GLU A 75 -13.47 11.76 -3.97
C GLU A 75 -13.16 10.31 -3.62
N LEU A 76 -13.58 9.35 -4.46
CA LEU A 76 -13.23 7.93 -4.31
C LEU A 76 -11.71 7.74 -4.33
N GLY A 77 -11.03 8.40 -5.26
CA GLY A 77 -9.57 8.41 -5.32
C GLY A 77 -8.93 9.04 -4.07
N LEU A 78 -9.53 10.10 -3.51
CA LEU A 78 -9.06 10.72 -2.27
C LEU A 78 -9.30 9.82 -1.04
N VAL A 79 -10.32 8.97 -1.03
CA VAL A 79 -10.48 7.91 -0.01
C VAL A 79 -9.30 6.93 -0.07
N ALA A 80 -8.85 6.55 -1.27
CA ALA A 80 -7.64 5.71 -1.44
C ALA A 80 -6.38 6.40 -0.91
N VAL A 81 -6.21 7.71 -1.18
CA VAL A 81 -5.11 8.52 -0.62
C VAL A 81 -5.17 8.51 0.91
N ALA A 82 -6.34 8.71 1.51
CA ALA A 82 -6.51 8.72 2.96
C ALA A 82 -6.12 7.37 3.60
N ALA A 83 -6.51 6.24 3.01
CA ALA A 83 -6.11 4.91 3.46
C ALA A 83 -4.58 4.72 3.40
N CYS A 84 -3.94 5.18 2.33
CA CYS A 84 -2.48 5.15 2.18
C CYS A 84 -1.77 6.03 3.21
N LEU A 85 -2.28 7.24 3.47
CA LEU A 85 -1.75 8.13 4.51
C LEU A 85 -1.88 7.50 5.89
N GLY A 86 -3.00 6.83 6.20
CA GLY A 86 -3.17 6.08 7.43
C GLY A 86 -2.11 4.99 7.61
N HIS A 87 -1.80 4.23 6.55
CA HIS A 87 -0.73 3.23 6.59
C HIS A 87 0.65 3.87 6.78
N MET A 88 0.93 5.01 6.14
CA MET A 88 2.23 5.70 6.21
C MET A 88 2.45 6.40 7.55
N TYR A 89 1.39 6.98 8.10
CA TYR A 89 1.39 7.77 9.33
C TYR A 89 0.26 7.31 10.26
N PRO A 90 0.37 6.08 10.80
CA PRO A 90 -0.69 5.45 11.58
C PRO A 90 -0.89 6.14 12.93
N LEU A 91 -2.11 6.64 13.15
CA LEU A 91 -2.50 7.34 14.39
C LEU A 91 -2.22 6.49 15.64
N PHE A 92 -2.57 5.21 15.60
CA PHE A 92 -2.48 4.30 16.73
C PHE A 92 -1.05 3.79 17.03
N PHE A 93 -0.07 4.15 16.21
CA PHE A 93 1.30 3.64 16.30
C PHE A 93 2.36 4.76 16.22
N SER A 94 2.05 5.91 16.84
CA SER A 94 2.95 7.07 16.93
C SER A 94 3.39 7.60 15.56
N PHE A 95 2.53 7.52 14.55
CA PHE A 95 2.77 7.94 13.16
C PHE A 95 4.00 7.27 12.48
N LYS A 96 4.47 6.14 13.04
CA LYS A 96 5.60 5.37 12.50
C LYS A 96 5.08 4.17 11.69
N GLY A 97 4.70 4.42 10.43
CA GLY A 97 4.12 3.44 9.52
C GLY A 97 5.04 3.01 8.38
N GLY A 98 4.46 2.24 7.46
CA GLY A 98 5.13 1.67 6.30
C GLY A 98 5.15 2.58 5.06
N LYS A 99 5.19 1.96 3.86
CA LYS A 99 5.31 2.63 2.57
C LYS A 99 4.04 2.57 1.72
N ALA A 100 3.00 1.92 2.22
CA ALA A 100 1.66 1.80 1.62
C ALA A 100 1.57 1.13 0.23
N VAL A 101 2.56 0.36 -0.22
CA VAL A 101 2.51 -0.30 -1.54
C VAL A 101 1.33 -1.28 -1.63
N ALA A 102 1.22 -2.22 -0.69
CA ALA A 102 0.13 -3.19 -0.65
C ALA A 102 -1.24 -2.51 -0.43
N THR A 103 -1.29 -1.47 0.42
CA THR A 103 -2.49 -0.68 0.67
C THR A 103 -2.93 0.09 -0.59
N ALA A 104 -1.99 0.66 -1.34
CA ALA A 104 -2.28 1.31 -2.61
C ALA A 104 -2.81 0.30 -3.66
N PHE A 105 -2.16 -0.85 -3.82
CA PHE A 105 -2.67 -1.89 -4.73
C PHE A 105 -4.06 -2.35 -4.33
N GLY A 106 -4.31 -2.54 -3.03
CA GLY A 106 -5.63 -2.86 -2.50
C GLY A 106 -6.68 -1.77 -2.78
N SER A 107 -6.32 -0.51 -2.61
CA SER A 107 -7.24 0.61 -2.85
C SER A 107 -7.56 0.84 -4.33
N LEU A 108 -6.74 0.35 -5.24
CA LEU A 108 -6.98 0.44 -6.68
C LEU A 108 -7.84 -0.71 -7.23
N LEU A 109 -8.04 -1.81 -6.47
CA LEU A 109 -8.92 -2.92 -6.87
C LEU A 109 -10.37 -2.46 -7.17
N PRO A 110 -11.03 -1.67 -6.31
CA PRO A 110 -12.37 -1.17 -6.57
C PRO A 110 -12.45 -0.20 -7.76
N ILE A 111 -11.36 0.52 -8.04
CA ILE A 111 -11.28 1.46 -9.16
C ILE A 111 -11.24 0.71 -10.50
N GLY A 112 -10.50 -0.43 -10.55
CA GLY A 112 -10.46 -1.26 -11.74
C GLY A 112 -9.54 -2.45 -11.61
N LEU A 113 -10.10 -3.65 -11.83
CA LEU A 113 -9.33 -4.90 -11.76
C LEU A 113 -8.20 -4.95 -12.80
N SER A 114 -8.41 -4.41 -14.00
CA SER A 114 -7.37 -4.34 -15.05
C SER A 114 -6.20 -3.45 -14.62
N LEU A 115 -6.49 -2.30 -13.99
CA LEU A 115 -5.46 -1.41 -13.46
C LEU A 115 -4.64 -2.10 -12.35
N ALA A 116 -5.33 -2.67 -11.36
CA ALA A 116 -4.69 -3.40 -10.27
C ALA A 116 -3.88 -4.60 -10.80
N GLY A 117 -4.42 -5.34 -11.77
CA GLY A 117 -3.75 -6.46 -12.41
C GLY A 117 -2.45 -6.04 -13.11
N LEU A 118 -2.46 -4.95 -13.89
CA LEU A 118 -1.27 -4.43 -14.54
C LEU A 118 -0.18 -4.03 -13.53
N LEU A 119 -0.56 -3.40 -12.41
CA LEU A 119 0.38 -3.02 -11.38
C LEU A 119 1.01 -4.24 -10.70
N VAL A 120 0.20 -5.25 -10.38
CA VAL A 120 0.69 -6.51 -9.79
C VAL A 120 1.57 -7.25 -10.78
N CYS A 121 1.18 -7.37 -12.06
CA CYS A 121 1.99 -7.98 -13.10
C CYS A 121 3.33 -7.25 -13.26
N THR A 122 3.33 -5.92 -13.32
CA THR A 122 4.56 -5.11 -13.38
C THR A 122 5.46 -5.42 -12.18
N TRP A 123 4.88 -5.43 -10.97
CA TRP A 123 5.63 -5.74 -9.75
C TRP A 123 6.23 -7.15 -9.80
N LEU A 124 5.44 -8.16 -10.19
CA LEU A 124 5.90 -9.55 -10.32
C LEU A 124 7.04 -9.71 -11.32
N VAL A 125 6.92 -9.10 -12.50
CA VAL A 125 7.97 -9.14 -13.54
C VAL A 125 9.27 -8.53 -13.01
N ILE A 126 9.19 -7.33 -12.45
CA ILE A 126 10.40 -6.64 -11.97
C ILE A 126 11.02 -7.37 -10.77
N VAL A 127 10.23 -7.90 -9.83
CA VAL A 127 10.79 -8.66 -8.71
C VAL A 127 11.39 -10.00 -9.16
N ALA A 128 10.81 -10.65 -10.16
CA ALA A 128 11.36 -11.90 -10.72
C ALA A 128 12.73 -11.69 -11.36
N ILE A 129 12.90 -10.58 -12.09
CA ILE A 129 14.16 -10.24 -12.76
C ILE A 129 15.21 -9.73 -11.77
N THR A 130 14.82 -8.80 -10.89
CA THR A 130 15.79 -8.05 -10.08
C THR A 130 15.99 -8.62 -8.68
N ARG A 131 15.04 -9.39 -8.15
CA ARG A 131 14.95 -9.88 -6.77
C ARG A 131 14.79 -8.76 -5.72
N TYR A 132 14.59 -7.52 -6.14
CA TYR A 132 14.41 -6.35 -5.28
C TYR A 132 12.94 -5.90 -5.23
N SER A 133 12.21 -6.29 -4.17
CA SER A 133 10.81 -5.91 -3.94
C SER A 133 10.59 -4.38 -3.88
N SER A 134 11.55 -3.62 -3.35
CA SER A 134 11.44 -2.15 -3.29
C SER A 134 11.59 -1.50 -4.67
N LEU A 135 12.46 -2.02 -5.53
CA LEU A 135 12.61 -1.55 -6.90
C LEU A 135 11.35 -1.89 -7.71
N ALA A 136 10.85 -3.13 -7.57
CA ALA A 136 9.61 -3.54 -8.21
C ALA A 136 8.42 -2.65 -7.82
N ALA A 137 8.32 -2.30 -6.54
CA ALA A 137 7.30 -1.38 -6.06
C ALA A 137 7.44 0.03 -6.67
N LEU A 138 8.66 0.58 -6.70
CA LEU A 138 8.93 1.89 -7.31
C LEU A 138 8.58 1.92 -8.80
N VAL A 139 8.99 0.90 -9.57
CA VAL A 139 8.64 0.81 -11.00
C VAL A 139 7.13 0.73 -11.20
N ALA A 140 6.46 -0.19 -10.49
CA ALA A 140 5.02 -0.37 -10.61
C ALA A 140 4.24 0.91 -10.27
N VAL A 141 4.56 1.57 -9.14
CA VAL A 141 3.84 2.80 -8.77
C VAL A 141 4.19 3.98 -9.68
N SER A 142 5.39 4.05 -10.25
CA SER A 142 5.75 5.11 -11.20
C SER A 142 4.99 4.98 -12.52
N LEU A 143 4.62 3.77 -12.93
CA LEU A 143 3.77 3.52 -14.10
C LEU A 143 2.28 3.66 -13.80
N ALA A 144 1.87 3.68 -12.51
CA ALA A 144 0.46 3.75 -12.14
C ALA A 144 -0.29 4.97 -12.73
N PRO A 145 0.23 6.19 -12.73
CA PRO A 145 -0.45 7.33 -13.36
C PRO A 145 -0.68 7.14 -14.86
N LEU A 146 0.31 6.57 -15.57
CA LEU A 146 0.19 6.28 -17.01
C LEU A 146 -0.90 5.24 -17.27
N TYR A 147 -0.88 4.11 -16.54
CA TYR A 147 -1.90 3.07 -16.66
C TYR A 147 -3.29 3.61 -16.35
N THR A 148 -3.40 4.45 -15.31
CA THR A 148 -4.66 5.05 -14.92
C THR A 148 -5.16 6.03 -15.97
N TRP A 149 -4.29 6.86 -16.54
CA TRP A 149 -4.66 7.77 -17.61
C TRP A 149 -5.21 7.04 -18.85
N LEU A 150 -4.62 5.89 -19.20
CA LEU A 150 -5.07 5.10 -20.35
C LEU A 150 -6.38 4.33 -20.11
N ILE A 151 -6.64 3.88 -18.85
CA ILE A 151 -7.74 2.95 -18.55
C ILE A 151 -8.90 3.65 -17.82
N LYS A 152 -8.60 4.55 -16.91
CA LYS A 152 -9.53 5.22 -15.99
C LYS A 152 -9.09 6.69 -15.73
N PRO A 153 -9.12 7.57 -16.76
CA PRO A 153 -8.51 8.90 -16.69
C PRO A 153 -8.98 9.78 -15.53
N LEU A 154 -10.23 9.61 -15.07
CA LEU A 154 -10.80 10.36 -13.94
C LEU A 154 -10.06 10.13 -12.63
N TYR A 155 -9.34 9.03 -12.48
CA TYR A 155 -8.57 8.68 -11.27
C TYR A 155 -7.07 9.03 -11.38
N THR A 156 -6.63 9.61 -12.50
CA THR A 156 -5.20 9.88 -12.73
C THR A 156 -4.62 10.80 -11.67
N LEU A 157 -5.35 11.87 -11.30
CA LEU A 157 -4.88 12.84 -10.30
C LEU A 157 -4.65 12.19 -8.92
N PRO A 158 -5.65 11.53 -8.28
CA PRO A 158 -5.42 10.88 -6.98
C PRO A 158 -4.39 9.75 -7.03
N VAL A 159 -4.30 8.99 -8.13
CA VAL A 159 -3.28 7.95 -8.29
C VAL A 159 -1.87 8.57 -8.39
N THR A 160 -1.75 9.73 -9.04
CA THR A 160 -0.50 10.49 -9.07
C THR A 160 -0.08 10.93 -7.65
N PHE A 161 -1.03 11.40 -6.83
CA PHE A 161 -0.74 11.72 -5.43
C PHE A 161 -0.25 10.50 -4.64
N ILE A 162 -0.91 9.34 -4.77
CA ILE A 162 -0.46 8.09 -4.14
C ILE A 162 0.96 7.74 -4.60
N THR A 163 1.24 7.83 -5.89
CA THR A 163 2.56 7.58 -6.48
C THR A 163 3.64 8.46 -5.84
N LEU A 164 3.40 9.76 -5.78
CA LEU A 164 4.36 10.72 -5.19
C LEU A 164 4.61 10.44 -3.70
N LEU A 165 3.56 10.14 -2.94
CA LEU A 165 3.68 9.75 -1.54
C LEU A 165 4.51 8.47 -1.36
N ILE A 166 4.28 7.44 -2.18
CA ILE A 166 5.03 6.19 -2.12
C ILE A 166 6.50 6.41 -2.49
N ILE A 167 6.78 7.15 -3.56
CA ILE A 167 8.17 7.50 -3.96
C ILE A 167 8.87 8.24 -2.82
N PHE A 168 8.22 9.23 -2.23
CA PHE A 168 8.76 9.96 -1.08
C PHE A 168 9.07 9.04 0.10
N ARG A 169 8.18 8.08 0.40
CA ARG A 169 8.40 7.07 1.46
C ARG A 169 9.51 6.07 1.13
N HIS A 170 9.91 5.95 -0.14
CA HIS A 170 11.01 5.10 -0.58
C HIS A 170 12.36 5.82 -0.65
N ARG A 171 12.46 7.11 -0.26
CA ARG A 171 13.73 7.88 -0.37
C ARG A 171 14.94 7.17 0.22
N THR A 172 14.79 6.48 1.36
CA THR A 172 15.88 5.70 1.96
C THR A 172 16.30 4.47 1.16
N ASN A 173 15.41 3.94 0.29
CA ASN A 173 15.75 2.84 -0.62
C ASN A 173 16.41 3.34 -1.91
N ILE A 174 16.11 4.56 -2.31
CA ILE A 174 16.65 5.20 -3.53
C ILE A 174 18.11 5.62 -3.31
N ILE A 175 18.43 6.05 -2.09
CA ILE A 175 19.79 6.52 -1.72
C ILE A 175 20.75 5.35 -1.45
N ARG A 176 20.25 4.13 -1.19
CA ARG A 176 21.06 2.92 -0.99
C ARG A 176 21.42 2.24 -2.30
#